data_b8658b8819153af883b799afcb7bfa31
#
_entry.id   b8658b8819153af883b799afcb7bfa31
#
_cell.length_a   1.000
_cell.length_b   1.000
_cell.length_c   1.000
_cell.angle_alpha   90.00
_cell.angle_beta   90.00
_cell.angle_gamma   90.00
#
_symmetry.space_group_name_H-M   'P 1'
#
loop_
_entity.id
_entity.type
_entity.pdbx_description
1 polymer ?
#
loop_
_entity_poly.entity_id
_entity_poly.type
_entity_poly.pdbx_seq_one_letter_code
_entity_poly.pdbx_strand_id
1 'polypeptide(L)'
;MNPAEDTRNLVDRFKGLENEAVVAELDKTRTSIEIAIENLSHDFNIGTIVRNANAFNVSRVHIIGKRKYNRRGAMVTDKYLHIDHFEDAKSFAKDAKKRGMNIVAIENNRPESRPLQSAEVKANAILVFGSESDG
;
A
#
# COMPACT_ATOMS: atom_id res chain seq x y z
N MET A 1 -6.46 -26.20 -7.08
CA MET A 1 -5.07 -26.73 -6.92
C MET A 1 -5.00 -27.55 -5.64
N ASN A 2 -4.25 -28.64 -5.64
CA ASN A 2 -4.05 -29.42 -4.41
C ASN A 2 -3.21 -28.59 -3.42
N PRO A 3 -3.67 -28.36 -2.17
CA PRO A 3 -2.90 -27.62 -1.17
C PRO A 3 -1.50 -28.13 -0.92
N ALA A 4 -1.29 -29.45 -0.99
CA ALA A 4 0.04 -30.07 -0.78
C ALA A 4 1.05 -29.77 -1.90
N GLU A 5 0.57 -29.39 -3.07
CA GLU A 5 1.40 -29.06 -4.25
C GLU A 5 1.59 -27.54 -4.44
N ASP A 6 0.95 -26.74 -3.59
CA ASP A 6 1.02 -25.28 -3.67
C ASP A 6 2.35 -24.77 -3.09
N THR A 7 3.27 -24.38 -3.98
CA THR A 7 4.61 -23.89 -3.63
C THR A 7 4.64 -22.40 -3.31
N ARG A 8 3.50 -21.68 -3.43
CA ARG A 8 3.43 -20.26 -3.08
C ARG A 8 3.70 -20.07 -1.58
N ASN A 9 4.36 -18.95 -1.24
CA ASN A 9 4.58 -18.59 0.15
C ASN A 9 3.29 -17.99 0.76
N LEU A 10 2.35 -18.87 1.07
CA LEU A 10 1.06 -18.55 1.67
C LEU A 10 0.92 -19.27 3.01
N VAL A 11 0.17 -18.66 3.92
CA VAL A 11 -0.29 -19.36 5.12
C VAL A 11 -1.18 -20.55 4.74
N ASP A 12 -1.18 -21.61 5.53
CA ASP A 12 -1.80 -22.88 5.18
C ASP A 12 -3.28 -22.78 4.79
N ARG A 13 -4.03 -21.91 5.46
CA ARG A 13 -5.46 -21.69 5.16
C ARG A 13 -5.74 -21.18 3.74
N PHE A 14 -4.73 -20.64 3.05
CA PHE A 14 -4.84 -20.13 1.68
C PHE A 14 -4.24 -21.07 0.64
N LYS A 15 -3.55 -22.13 1.09
CA LYS A 15 -2.99 -23.13 0.18
C LYS A 15 -4.08 -23.77 -0.67
N GLY A 16 -3.80 -23.91 -1.94
CA GLY A 16 -4.73 -24.49 -2.92
C GLY A 16 -5.81 -23.56 -3.46
N LEU A 17 -5.99 -22.35 -2.86
CA LEU A 17 -6.94 -21.36 -3.36
C LEU A 17 -6.36 -20.61 -4.57
N GLU A 18 -7.21 -20.23 -5.52
CA GLU A 18 -6.84 -19.29 -6.58
C GLU A 18 -6.59 -17.88 -6.00
N ASN A 19 -5.81 -17.05 -6.70
CA ASN A 19 -5.42 -15.73 -6.20
C ASN A 19 -6.64 -14.85 -5.86
N GLU A 20 -7.67 -14.87 -6.70
CA GLU A 20 -8.91 -14.13 -6.49
C GLU A 20 -9.64 -14.55 -5.21
N ALA A 21 -9.62 -15.85 -4.91
CA ALA A 21 -10.21 -16.37 -3.68
C ALA A 21 -9.39 -15.94 -2.44
N VAL A 22 -8.05 -15.92 -2.55
CA VAL A 22 -7.19 -15.40 -1.48
C VAL A 22 -7.49 -13.91 -1.23
N VAL A 23 -7.58 -13.10 -2.28
CA VAL A 23 -7.94 -11.68 -2.17
C VAL A 23 -9.29 -11.51 -1.49
N ALA A 24 -10.32 -12.27 -1.91
CA ALA A 24 -11.66 -12.21 -1.32
C ALA A 24 -11.66 -12.55 0.18
N GLU A 25 -10.84 -13.51 0.61
CA GLU A 25 -10.70 -13.83 2.03
C GLU A 25 -9.99 -12.70 2.81
N LEU A 26 -8.94 -12.11 2.23
CA LEU A 26 -8.24 -10.97 2.83
C LEU A 26 -9.15 -9.75 2.95
N ASP A 27 -10.01 -9.51 1.96
CA ASP A 27 -10.94 -8.37 1.95
C ASP A 27 -11.90 -8.36 3.15
N LYS A 28 -12.22 -9.52 3.69
CA LYS A 28 -13.08 -9.65 4.88
C LYS A 28 -12.47 -9.05 6.15
N THR A 29 -11.14 -8.90 6.18
CA THR A 29 -10.39 -8.50 7.39
C THR A 29 -9.45 -7.33 7.16
N ARG A 30 -9.53 -6.63 6.03
CA ARG A 30 -8.65 -5.48 5.77
C ARG A 30 -8.85 -4.38 6.79
N THR A 31 -7.74 -3.72 7.15
CA THR A 31 -7.81 -2.47 7.92
C THR A 31 -8.43 -1.36 7.08
N SER A 32 -8.93 -0.31 7.72
CA SER A 32 -9.48 0.86 7.03
C SER A 32 -8.41 1.81 6.49
N ILE A 33 -7.13 1.62 6.87
CA ILE A 33 -6.02 2.47 6.46
C ILE A 33 -5.61 2.13 5.03
N GLU A 34 -5.33 3.15 4.25
CA GLU A 34 -4.74 3.04 2.93
C GLU A 34 -3.31 3.59 2.94
N ILE A 35 -2.50 3.16 1.99
CA ILE A 35 -1.13 3.63 1.76
C ILE A 35 -1.04 4.29 0.40
N ALA A 36 -0.33 5.40 0.30
CA ALA A 36 0.04 6.00 -0.99
C ALA A 36 1.55 6.17 -1.08
N ILE A 37 2.11 5.98 -2.24
CA ILE A 37 3.55 6.00 -2.49
C ILE A 37 3.83 6.87 -3.71
N GLU A 38 4.67 7.90 -3.56
CA GLU A 38 5.17 8.69 -4.70
C GLU A 38 6.29 7.92 -5.42
N ASN A 39 6.05 7.61 -6.69
CA ASN A 39 7.00 6.91 -7.55
C ASN A 39 7.56 7.88 -8.60
N LEU A 40 8.43 8.79 -8.19
CA LEU A 40 9.02 9.81 -9.04
C LEU A 40 10.38 9.40 -9.61
N SER A 41 11.22 8.72 -8.82
CA SER A 41 12.63 8.46 -9.11
C SER A 41 13.05 6.98 -9.10
N HIS A 42 12.16 6.04 -9.29
CA HIS A 42 12.44 4.58 -9.24
C HIS A 42 13.04 4.12 -7.91
N ASP A 43 12.40 4.46 -6.82
CA ASP A 43 12.82 4.05 -5.48
C ASP A 43 12.66 2.52 -5.29
N PHE A 44 13.73 1.86 -4.82
CA PHE A 44 13.72 0.44 -4.46
C PHE A 44 12.83 0.15 -3.26
N ASN A 45 12.59 1.13 -2.40
CA ASN A 45 11.78 0.99 -1.21
C ASN A 45 10.28 0.77 -1.50
N ILE A 46 9.80 1.13 -2.70
CA ILE A 46 8.39 0.95 -3.07
C ILE A 46 7.95 -0.51 -2.90
N GLY A 47 8.72 -1.44 -3.43
CA GLY A 47 8.43 -2.87 -3.28
C GLY A 47 8.38 -3.30 -1.81
N THR A 48 9.26 -2.79 -0.98
CA THR A 48 9.29 -3.04 0.47
C THR A 48 8.04 -2.48 1.16
N ILE A 49 7.61 -1.28 0.81
CA ILE A 49 6.37 -0.68 1.33
C ILE A 49 5.16 -1.52 0.93
N VAL A 50 5.09 -1.94 -0.33
CA VAL A 50 4.02 -2.83 -0.83
C VAL A 50 3.98 -4.15 -0.03
N ARG A 51 5.13 -4.75 0.24
CA ARG A 51 5.21 -5.95 1.06
C ARG A 51 4.71 -5.74 2.48
N ASN A 52 5.09 -4.63 3.11
CA ASN A 52 4.60 -4.26 4.44
C ASN A 52 3.09 -3.99 4.42
N ALA A 53 2.59 -3.28 3.41
CA ALA A 53 1.16 -3.03 3.24
C ALA A 53 0.37 -4.34 3.19
N ASN A 54 0.89 -5.36 2.49
CA ASN A 54 0.28 -6.69 2.49
C ASN A 54 0.33 -7.36 3.87
N ALA A 55 1.45 -7.29 4.57
CA ALA A 55 1.60 -7.89 5.90
C ALA A 55 0.61 -7.29 6.93
N PHE A 56 0.35 -5.99 6.84
CA PHE A 56 -0.62 -5.31 7.69
C PHE A 56 -2.05 -5.34 7.14
N ASN A 57 -2.26 -5.99 6.01
CA ASN A 57 -3.56 -6.13 5.35
C ASN A 57 -4.30 -4.80 5.18
N VAL A 58 -3.59 -3.77 4.66
CA VAL A 58 -4.19 -2.46 4.37
C VAL A 58 -5.29 -2.58 3.31
N SER A 59 -6.26 -1.69 3.33
CA SER A 59 -7.40 -1.78 2.40
C SER A 59 -7.01 -1.50 0.96
N ARG A 60 -6.04 -0.62 0.72
CA ARG A 60 -5.65 -0.20 -0.62
C ARG A 60 -4.26 0.42 -0.65
N VAL A 61 -3.57 0.27 -1.78
CA VAL A 61 -2.29 0.95 -2.06
C VAL A 61 -2.45 1.81 -3.30
N HIS A 62 -1.98 3.05 -3.25
CA HIS A 62 -1.99 3.98 -4.37
C HIS A 62 -0.55 4.27 -4.81
N ILE A 63 -0.27 4.12 -6.09
CA ILE A 63 1.01 4.53 -6.69
C ILE A 63 0.79 5.86 -7.40
N ILE A 64 1.53 6.89 -7.01
CA ILE A 64 1.44 8.24 -7.57
C ILE A 64 2.68 8.49 -8.43
N GLY A 65 2.48 8.86 -9.69
CA GLY A 65 3.55 9.11 -10.65
C GLY A 65 3.75 7.96 -11.62
N LYS A 66 4.97 7.46 -11.76
CA LYS A 66 5.27 6.36 -12.69
C LYS A 66 4.57 5.08 -12.26
N ARG A 67 3.91 4.40 -13.20
CA ARG A 67 3.18 3.16 -12.94
C ARG A 67 4.12 1.99 -12.61
N LYS A 68 5.26 1.91 -13.29
CA LYS A 68 6.23 0.83 -13.09
C LYS A 68 7.16 1.14 -11.93
N TYR A 69 7.34 0.18 -11.05
CA TYR A 69 8.30 0.22 -9.95
C TYR A 69 9.05 -1.11 -9.83
N ASN A 70 10.16 -1.15 -9.10
CA ASN A 70 10.88 -2.37 -8.86
C ASN A 70 10.10 -3.28 -7.90
N ARG A 71 9.55 -4.37 -8.42
CA ARG A 71 8.68 -5.29 -7.67
C ARG A 71 9.44 -6.33 -6.83
N ARG A 72 10.77 -6.38 -6.94
CA ARG A 72 11.57 -7.38 -6.19
C ARG A 72 11.33 -7.31 -4.68
N GLY A 73 11.31 -6.10 -4.11
CA GLY A 73 11.05 -5.90 -2.69
C GLY A 73 9.67 -6.34 -2.24
N ALA A 74 8.69 -6.38 -3.14
CA ALA A 74 7.34 -6.82 -2.83
C ALA A 74 7.23 -8.34 -2.62
N MET A 75 8.19 -9.13 -3.11
CA MET A 75 8.20 -10.58 -2.99
C MET A 75 6.88 -11.22 -3.44
N VAL A 76 6.34 -10.72 -4.56
CA VAL A 76 5.07 -11.19 -5.18
C VAL A 76 3.79 -10.87 -4.37
N THR A 77 3.89 -10.16 -3.25
CA THR A 77 2.74 -9.85 -2.38
C THR A 77 1.75 -8.85 -3.01
N ASP A 78 2.21 -8.08 -4.01
CA ASP A 78 1.37 -7.15 -4.76
C ASP A 78 0.16 -7.81 -5.45
N LYS A 79 0.21 -9.12 -5.70
CA LYS A 79 -0.92 -9.90 -6.24
C LYS A 79 -2.13 -9.97 -5.31
N TYR A 80 -1.93 -9.77 -4.02
CA TYR A 80 -2.96 -9.91 -3.00
C TYR A 80 -3.50 -8.57 -2.51
N LEU A 81 -3.02 -7.46 -3.09
CA LEU A 81 -3.41 -6.10 -2.74
C LEU A 81 -4.29 -5.47 -3.82
N HIS A 82 -5.15 -4.54 -3.42
CA HIS A 82 -5.80 -3.61 -4.33
C HIS A 82 -4.84 -2.44 -4.56
N ILE A 83 -4.32 -2.31 -5.79
CA ILE A 83 -3.36 -1.27 -6.15
C ILE A 83 -3.96 -0.38 -7.23
N ASP A 84 -4.08 0.91 -6.92
CA ASP A 84 -4.49 1.95 -7.87
C ASP A 84 -3.29 2.79 -8.31
N HIS A 85 -3.42 3.42 -9.45
CA HIS A 85 -2.41 4.31 -9.99
C HIS A 85 -3.01 5.69 -10.29
N PHE A 86 -2.27 6.75 -9.92
CA PHE A 86 -2.55 8.14 -10.26
C PHE A 86 -1.34 8.75 -10.96
N GLU A 87 -1.55 9.53 -12.00
CA GLU A 87 -0.45 10.16 -12.75
C GLU A 87 0.29 11.22 -11.93
N ASP A 88 -0.43 11.92 -11.04
CA ASP A 88 0.11 13.00 -10.23
C ASP A 88 -0.58 13.11 -8.85
N ALA A 89 0.04 13.87 -7.96
CA ALA A 89 -0.49 14.11 -6.63
C ALA A 89 -1.85 14.85 -6.64
N LYS A 90 -2.10 15.67 -7.66
CA LYS A 90 -3.35 16.43 -7.77
C LYS A 90 -4.54 15.51 -8.02
N SER A 91 -4.43 14.59 -8.97
CA SER A 91 -5.48 13.61 -9.26
C SER A 91 -5.71 12.66 -8.07
N PHE A 92 -4.64 12.23 -7.39
CA PHE A 92 -4.74 11.46 -6.15
C PHE A 92 -5.48 12.22 -5.05
N ALA A 93 -5.10 13.47 -4.77
CA ALA A 93 -5.74 14.28 -3.74
C ALA A 93 -7.22 14.54 -4.03
N LYS A 94 -7.58 14.74 -5.31
CA LYS A 94 -8.97 14.89 -5.75
C LYS A 94 -9.79 13.63 -5.45
N ASP A 95 -9.27 12.45 -5.75
CA ASP A 95 -9.92 11.18 -5.45
C ASP A 95 -10.08 10.97 -3.93
N ALA A 96 -9.02 11.20 -3.17
CA ALA A 96 -9.05 11.09 -1.71
C ALA A 96 -10.14 12.02 -1.11
N LYS A 97 -10.20 13.26 -1.56
CA LYS A 97 -11.23 14.21 -1.11
C LYS A 97 -12.64 13.75 -1.46
N LYS A 98 -12.85 13.26 -2.68
CA LYS A 98 -14.15 12.73 -3.14
C LYS A 98 -14.62 11.55 -2.26
N ARG A 99 -13.70 10.69 -1.84
CA ARG A 99 -13.98 9.54 -0.99
C ARG A 99 -14.04 9.87 0.52
N GLY A 100 -13.81 11.12 0.91
CA GLY A 100 -13.80 11.55 2.31
C GLY A 100 -12.62 11.02 3.10
N MET A 101 -11.50 10.70 2.44
CA MET A 101 -10.30 10.19 3.08
C MET A 101 -9.43 11.32 3.63
N ASN A 102 -8.73 11.04 4.72
CA ASN A 102 -7.81 11.96 5.38
C ASN A 102 -6.37 11.64 4.98
N ILE A 103 -5.71 12.56 4.26
CA ILE A 103 -4.31 12.38 3.82
C ILE A 103 -3.36 12.76 4.95
N VAL A 104 -2.47 11.85 5.31
CA VAL A 104 -1.41 12.03 6.30
C VAL A 104 -0.06 11.77 5.64
N ALA A 105 0.71 12.83 5.39
CA ALA A 105 2.05 12.70 4.83
C ALA A 105 3.06 12.27 5.90
N ILE A 106 3.82 11.23 5.62
CA ILE A 106 4.95 10.79 6.46
C ILE A 106 6.19 11.57 6.02
N GLU A 107 6.50 12.62 6.76
CA GLU A 107 7.52 13.60 6.38
C GLU A 107 8.15 14.25 7.62
N ASN A 108 9.43 14.59 7.55
CA ASN A 108 10.15 15.22 8.67
C ASN A 108 10.75 16.60 8.31
N ASN A 109 10.59 17.04 7.06
CA ASN A 109 11.20 18.27 6.54
C ASN A 109 10.31 19.52 6.64
N ARG A 110 9.21 19.44 7.38
CA ARG A 110 8.29 20.56 7.60
C ARG A 110 8.28 21.00 9.05
N PRO A 111 8.17 22.33 9.33
CA PRO A 111 8.13 22.85 10.69
C PRO A 111 6.96 22.27 11.53
N GLU A 112 5.84 21.97 10.88
CA GLU A 112 4.63 21.42 11.50
C GLU A 112 4.67 19.89 11.68
N SER A 113 5.73 19.21 11.23
CA SER A 113 5.86 17.76 11.39
C SER A 113 5.90 17.37 12.87
N ARG A 114 5.23 16.29 13.22
CA ARG A 114 5.13 15.74 14.57
C ARG A 114 5.55 14.27 14.58
N PRO A 115 6.13 13.77 15.68
CA PRO A 115 6.36 12.34 15.82
C PRO A 115 5.08 11.54 15.64
N LEU A 116 5.15 10.43 14.93
CA LEU A 116 3.98 9.57 14.65
C LEU A 116 3.27 9.13 15.94
N GLN A 117 4.02 8.88 17.01
CA GLN A 117 3.49 8.48 18.31
C GLN A 117 2.57 9.53 18.94
N SER A 118 2.75 10.80 18.58
CA SER A 118 1.91 11.91 19.06
C SER A 118 0.81 12.30 18.08
N ALA A 119 0.76 11.66 16.91
CA ALA A 119 -0.23 11.94 15.88
C ALA A 119 -1.52 11.17 16.13
N GLU A 120 -2.65 11.84 16.00
CA GLU A 120 -3.96 11.21 15.99
C GLU A 120 -4.28 10.77 14.55
N VAL A 121 -4.11 9.48 14.26
CA VAL A 121 -4.40 8.92 12.94
C VAL A 121 -5.84 8.40 12.92
N LYS A 122 -6.67 9.00 12.08
CA LYS A 122 -8.08 8.61 11.92
C LYS A 122 -8.21 7.30 11.16
N ALA A 123 -9.33 6.57 11.37
CA ALA A 123 -9.60 5.31 10.71
C ALA A 123 -9.67 5.39 9.16
N ASN A 124 -10.03 6.57 8.62
CA ASN A 124 -10.08 6.83 7.17
C ASN A 124 -8.80 7.50 6.65
N ALA A 125 -7.65 7.22 7.24
CA ALA A 125 -6.38 7.81 6.83
C ALA A 125 -5.78 7.12 5.60
N ILE A 126 -5.16 7.93 4.74
CA ILE A 126 -4.19 7.48 3.74
C ILE A 126 -2.82 7.97 4.18
N LEU A 127 -1.91 7.06 4.48
CA LEU A 127 -0.53 7.39 4.84
C LEU A 127 0.28 7.51 3.55
N VAL A 128 0.83 8.70 3.29
CA VAL A 128 1.58 9.00 2.07
C VAL A 128 3.07 8.99 2.35
N PHE A 129 3.82 8.19 1.60
CA PHE A 129 5.27 8.09 1.64
C PHE A 129 5.87 8.70 0.37
N GLY A 130 6.82 9.61 0.53
CA GLY A 130 7.58 10.19 -0.56
C GLY A 130 8.85 9.43 -0.88
N SER A 131 9.63 9.95 -1.85
CA SER A 131 10.95 9.43 -2.15
C SER A 131 11.96 9.89 -1.10
N GLU A 132 13.03 9.11 -0.88
CA GLU A 132 14.11 9.48 0.07
C GLU A 132 14.93 10.69 -0.38
N SER A 133 15.03 10.92 -1.69
CA SER A 133 15.86 12.01 -2.23
C SER A 133 15.17 13.37 -2.17
N ASP A 134 13.86 13.41 -2.33
CA ASP A 134 13.12 14.67 -2.52
C ASP A 134 12.01 14.89 -1.47
N GLY A 135 11.85 13.95 -0.58
CA GLY A 135 10.82 13.99 0.46
C GLY A 135 9.47 13.44 0.07
#